data_9e167ce8c53aeb3c4f5822553d33df8a
#
_entry.id   9e167ce8c53aeb3c4f5822553d33df8a
#
_cell.length_a   1.000
_cell.length_b   1.000
_cell.length_c   1.000
_cell.angle_alpha   90.00
_cell.angle_beta   90.00
_cell.angle_gamma   90.00
#
_symmetry.space_group_name_H-M   'P 1'
#
loop_
_entity.id
_entity.type
_entity.pdbx_description
1 polymer ?
#
loop_
_entity_poly.entity_id
_entity_poly.type
_entity_poly.pdbx_seq_one_letter_code
_entity_poly.pdbx_strand_id
1 'polypeptide(L)' 'TIRWRDTDGGKKGREIIDAFLEKLADHLKPGGHCFLLQSSLNIPEMTEQKMKKLGMTGKIIATQKLFMEELQVWHLQI' A
#
# COMPACT_ATOMS: atom_id res chain seq x y z
N THR A 1 2.93 -9.96 -14.67
CA THR A 1 2.24 -8.76 -14.23
C THR A 1 1.12 -9.11 -13.27
N ILE A 2 1.05 -8.42 -12.18
CA ILE A 2 0.01 -8.65 -11.19
C ILE A 2 -1.28 -7.97 -11.65
N ARG A 3 -2.35 -8.72 -11.67
CA ARG A 3 -3.64 -8.19 -12.04
C ARG A 3 -4.53 -8.05 -10.81
N TRP A 4 -4.61 -6.86 -10.33
CA TRP A 4 -5.40 -6.59 -9.14
C TRP A 4 -6.87 -6.93 -9.30
N ARG A 5 -7.38 -6.78 -10.52
CA ARG A 5 -8.80 -7.01 -10.78
C ARG A 5 -9.21 -8.47 -10.74
N ASP A 6 -8.26 -9.36 -10.94
CA ASP A 6 -8.52 -10.78 -10.98
C ASP A 6 -8.45 -11.41 -9.60
N THR A 7 -8.18 -10.60 -8.58
CA THR A 7 -8.14 -11.10 -7.22
C THR A 7 -9.53 -11.06 -6.61
N ASP A 8 -9.71 -11.77 -5.53
CA ASP A 8 -10.97 -11.85 -4.81
C ASP A 8 -11.13 -10.67 -3.86
N GLY A 9 -11.03 -9.48 -4.39
CA GLY A 9 -11.18 -8.26 -3.61
C GLY A 9 -9.99 -8.02 -2.70
N GLY A 10 -10.27 -7.61 -1.48
CA GLY A 10 -9.24 -7.15 -0.58
C GLY A 10 -8.27 -8.22 -0.11
N LYS A 11 -8.69 -9.47 -0.03
CA LYS A 11 -7.86 -10.49 0.60
C LYS A 11 -6.53 -10.71 -0.10
N LYS A 12 -6.56 -11.03 -1.37
CA LYS A 12 -5.33 -11.31 -2.10
C LYS A 12 -4.50 -10.05 -2.35
N GLY A 13 -5.18 -8.95 -2.65
CA GLY A 13 -4.50 -7.66 -2.75
C GLY A 13 -3.83 -7.30 -1.44
N ARG A 14 -4.48 -7.61 -0.32
CA ARG A 14 -3.93 -7.35 1.00
C ARG A 14 -2.67 -8.16 1.25
N GLU A 15 -2.66 -9.43 0.85
CA GLU A 15 -1.48 -10.28 1.00
C GLU A 15 -0.29 -9.73 0.24
N ILE A 16 -0.53 -9.25 -0.97
CA ILE A 16 0.53 -8.69 -1.81
C ILE A 16 1.08 -7.41 -1.18
N ILE A 17 0.20 -6.53 -0.71
CA ILE A 17 0.63 -5.28 -0.10
C ILE A 17 1.41 -5.54 1.18
N ASP A 18 0.94 -6.45 2.02
CA ASP A 18 1.63 -6.77 3.26
C ASP A 18 3.03 -7.33 2.99
N ALA A 19 3.15 -8.24 2.01
CA ALA A 19 4.44 -8.79 1.62
C ALA A 19 5.38 -7.71 1.08
N PHE A 20 4.85 -6.80 0.28
CA PHE A 20 5.63 -5.69 -0.25
C PHE A 20 6.15 -4.80 0.87
N LEU A 21 5.29 -4.45 1.83
CA LEU A 21 5.69 -3.59 2.93
C LEU A 21 6.76 -4.25 3.80
N GLU A 22 6.64 -5.55 4.04
CA GLU A 22 7.65 -6.26 4.82
C GLU A 22 9.00 -6.27 4.13
N LYS A 23 9.02 -6.51 2.81
CA LYS A 23 10.26 -6.45 2.06
C LYS A 23 10.84 -5.05 2.02
N LEU A 24 9.97 -4.05 1.88
CA LEU A 24 10.41 -2.67 1.86
C LEU A 24 11.08 -2.28 3.18
N ALA A 25 10.51 -2.72 4.30
CA ALA A 25 11.07 -2.41 5.61
C ALA A 25 12.48 -2.98 5.76
N ASP A 26 12.75 -4.13 5.13
CA ASP A 26 14.08 -4.74 5.19
C ASP A 26 15.10 -4.06 4.30
N HIS A 27 14.66 -3.37 3.26
CA HIS A 27 15.56 -2.82 2.24
C HIS A 27 15.64 -1.30 2.25
N LEU A 28 14.64 -0.64 2.80
CA LEU A 28 14.61 0.82 2.80
C LEU A 28 15.45 1.37 3.94
N LYS A 29 16.43 2.21 3.60
CA LYS A 29 17.30 2.81 4.61
C LYS A 29 16.61 4.02 5.23
N PRO A 30 17.00 4.42 6.46
CA PRO A 30 16.48 5.65 7.06
C PRO A 30 16.62 6.83 6.11
N GLY A 31 15.55 7.59 5.97
CA GLY A 31 15.50 8.68 5.00
C GLY A 31 15.09 8.26 3.61
N GLY A 32 14.90 6.96 3.36
CA GLY A 32 14.46 6.48 2.06
C GLY A 32 12.97 6.72 1.83
N HIS A 33 12.60 6.78 0.57
CA HIS A 33 11.22 7.05 0.14
C HIS A 33 10.74 5.98 -0.82
N CYS A 34 9.44 5.73 -0.78
CA CYS A 34 8.82 4.81 -1.71
C CYS A 34 7.39 5.27 -2.00
N PHE A 35 6.90 4.96 -3.18
CA PHE A 35 5.52 5.25 -3.55
C PHE A 35 4.79 3.94 -3.76
N LEU A 36 3.60 3.85 -3.18
CA LEU A 36 2.74 2.67 -3.31
C LEU A 36 1.42 3.09 -3.93
N LEU A 37 1.02 2.39 -4.98
CA LEU A 37 -0.29 2.57 -5.59
C LEU A 37 -1.20 1.47 -5.10
N GLN A 38 -2.33 1.83 -4.53
CA GLN A 38 -3.32 0.84 -4.12
C GLN A 38 -4.74 1.35 -4.31
N SER A 39 -5.68 0.43 -4.32
CA SER A 39 -7.11 0.73 -4.41
C SER A 39 -7.72 0.85 -3.03
N SER A 40 -8.78 1.64 -2.92
CA SER A 40 -9.57 1.71 -1.69
C SER A 40 -10.16 0.36 -1.33
N LEU A 41 -10.25 -0.56 -2.28
CA LEU A 41 -10.72 -1.93 -2.04
C LEU A 41 -9.69 -2.79 -1.32
N ASN A 42 -8.46 -2.32 -1.20
CA ASN A 42 -7.39 -3.05 -0.52
C ASN A 42 -7.29 -2.76 0.98
N ILE A 43 -8.32 -2.16 1.54
CA ILE A 43 -8.41 -1.85 2.97
C ILE A 43 -7.25 -0.97 3.44
N PRO A 44 -7.30 0.35 3.11
CA PRO A 44 -6.19 1.27 3.45
C PRO A 44 -5.84 1.32 4.93
N GLU A 45 -6.81 1.09 5.81
CA GLU A 45 -6.58 1.10 7.25
C GLU A 45 -5.57 0.02 7.65
N MET A 46 -5.59 -1.11 6.98
CA MET A 46 -4.64 -2.19 7.24
C MET A 46 -3.24 -1.83 6.74
N THR A 47 -3.17 -1.10 5.63
CA THR A 47 -1.88 -0.60 5.14
C THR A 47 -1.26 0.33 6.16
N GLU A 48 -2.05 1.25 6.70
CA GLU A 48 -1.58 2.19 7.70
C GLU A 48 -1.10 1.48 8.96
N GLN A 49 -1.85 0.51 9.44
CA GLN A 49 -1.47 -0.27 10.61
C GLN A 49 -0.17 -1.03 10.38
N LYS A 50 -0.05 -1.65 9.21
CA LYS A 50 1.16 -2.41 8.87
C LYS A 50 2.38 -1.51 8.79
N MET A 51 2.24 -0.34 8.18
CA MET A 51 3.33 0.64 8.12
C MET A 51 3.83 1.01 9.50
N LYS A 52 2.91 1.35 10.40
CA LYS A 52 3.27 1.75 11.75
C LYS A 52 3.99 0.63 12.48
N LYS A 53 3.51 -0.59 12.30
CA LYS A 53 4.11 -1.77 12.92
C LYS A 53 5.54 -1.99 12.45
N LEU A 54 5.82 -1.63 11.19
CA LEU A 54 7.15 -1.80 10.61
C LEU A 54 8.05 -0.57 10.78
N GLY A 55 7.57 0.44 11.51
CA GLY A 55 8.38 1.64 11.76
C GLY A 55 8.40 2.62 10.61
N MET A 56 7.44 2.54 9.70
CA MET A 56 7.34 3.45 8.57
C MET A 56 6.28 4.49 8.80
N THR A 57 6.43 5.63 8.13
CA THR A 57 5.37 6.63 8.04
C THR A 57 4.92 6.72 6.60
N GLY A 58 3.66 7.08 6.41
CA GLY A 58 3.14 7.19 5.06
C GLY A 58 1.88 8.03 5.04
N LYS A 59 1.62 8.61 3.89
CA LYS A 59 0.40 9.38 3.69
C LYS A 59 -0.04 9.28 2.24
N ILE A 60 -1.33 9.48 2.02
CA ILE A 60 -1.88 9.53 0.68
C ILE A 60 -1.58 10.90 0.10
N ILE A 61 -0.89 10.93 -1.04
CA ILE A 61 -0.51 12.18 -1.68
C ILE A 61 -1.30 12.46 -2.95
N ALA A 62 -2.00 11.47 -3.47
CA ALA A 62 -2.83 11.63 -4.65
C ALA A 62 -3.92 10.58 -4.68
N THR A 63 -5.06 10.92 -5.23
CA THR A 63 -6.17 9.99 -5.40
C THR A 63 -6.81 10.18 -6.76
N GLN A 64 -7.39 9.10 -7.28
CA GLN A 64 -8.14 9.12 -8.52
C GLN A 64 -9.41 8.33 -8.30
N LYS A 65 -10.54 9.01 -8.40
CA LYS A 65 -11.83 8.37 -8.19
C LYS A 65 -12.26 7.62 -9.45
N LEU A 66 -12.63 6.37 -9.27
CA LEU A 66 -13.15 5.52 -10.34
C LEU A 66 -14.54 5.07 -9.93
N PHE A 67 -15.21 4.37 -10.85
CA PHE A 67 -16.51 3.80 -10.53
C PHE A 67 -16.33 2.73 -9.46
N MET A 68 -16.92 2.96 -8.29
CA MET A 68 -16.94 2.03 -7.16
C MET A 68 -15.58 1.82 -6.46
N GLU A 69 -14.55 2.59 -6.82
CA GLU A 69 -13.29 2.51 -6.08
C GLU A 69 -12.50 3.80 -6.24
N GLU A 70 -11.47 3.93 -5.43
CA GLU A 70 -10.56 5.05 -5.51
C GLU A 70 -9.14 4.52 -5.56
N LEU A 71 -8.36 4.99 -6.52
CA LEU A 71 -6.93 4.68 -6.55
C LEU A 71 -6.19 5.68 -5.68
N GLN A 72 -5.23 5.20 -4.93
CA GLN A 72 -4.49 6.01 -3.98
C GLN A 72 -3.00 5.84 -4.20
N VAL A 73 -2.27 6.96 -4.21
CA VAL A 73 -0.82 6.92 -4.24
C VAL A 73 -0.35 7.30 -2.84
N TRP A 74 0.38 6.40 -2.21
CA TRP A 74 0.91 6.59 -0.87
C TRP A 74 2.39 6.92 -0.95
N HIS A 75 2.83 7.88 -0.17
CA HIS A 75 4.25 8.18 0.00
C HIS A 75 4.71 7.57 1.32
N LEU A 76 5.62 6.64 1.23
CA LEU A 76 6.14 5.90 2.39
C LEU A 76 7.58 6.31 2.65
N GLN A 77 7.96 6.40 3.91
CA GLN A 77 9.34 6.67 4.28
C GLN A 77 9.64 6.12 5.68
N ILE A 78 10.90 5.94 5.93
CA ILE A 78 11.40 5.48 7.24
C ILE A 78 12.09 6.62 7.95
#